data_4a6ac0f2cdb80dd3b7913fbf28639015
#
_entry.id   4a6ac0f2cdb80dd3b7913fbf28639015
#
_cell.length_a   1.000
_cell.length_b   1.000
_cell.length_c   1.000
_cell.angle_alpha   90.00
_cell.angle_beta   90.00
_cell.angle_gamma   90.00
#
_symmetry.space_group_name_H-M   'P 1'
#
loop_
_entity.id
_entity.type
_entity.pdbx_description
1 polymer ?
#
loop_
_entity_poly.entity_id
_entity_poly.type
_entity_poly.pdbx_seq_one_letter_code
_entity_poly.pdbx_strand_id
1 'polypeptide(L)'
;MITIDERDARPPFEQIREQLTDQIRSGSLAAGTRLPSVRQLAGDLRLAAGTVARAYSELEADGLLESNRSGTRVREVEPIPAEAREAARAYIDGVGVGSLDDAIRVLRVEWGNR
;
A
#
# COMPACT_ATOMS: atom_id res chain seq x y z
N MET A 1 -11.02 1.47 3.12
CA MET A 1 -9.67 1.88 2.76
C MET A 1 -8.62 0.90 3.24
N ILE A 2 -8.47 0.71 4.54
CA ILE A 2 -7.50 -0.25 5.08
C ILE A 2 -8.25 -1.36 5.80
N THR A 3 -7.84 -2.61 5.53
CA THR A 3 -8.41 -3.79 6.15
C THR A 3 -7.30 -4.63 6.76
N ILE A 4 -7.47 -5.03 8.01
CA ILE A 4 -6.50 -5.89 8.68
C ILE A 4 -6.99 -7.32 8.67
N ASP A 5 -6.17 -8.22 8.14
CA ASP A 5 -6.43 -9.65 8.16
C ASP A 5 -5.63 -10.28 9.31
N GLU A 6 -6.33 -10.73 10.33
CA GLU A 6 -5.70 -11.35 11.50
C GLU A 6 -5.07 -12.71 11.19
N ARG A 7 -5.45 -13.32 10.08
CA ARG A 7 -4.91 -14.61 9.65
C ARG A 7 -3.62 -14.48 8.85
N ASP A 8 -3.31 -13.25 8.40
CA ASP A 8 -2.10 -12.99 7.63
C ASP A 8 -0.88 -13.13 8.54
N ALA A 9 0.16 -13.79 8.04
CA ALA A 9 1.42 -13.92 8.78
C ALA A 9 2.15 -12.58 8.98
N ARG A 10 1.85 -11.59 8.13
CA ARG A 10 2.45 -10.25 8.26
C ARG A 10 1.79 -9.50 9.42
N PRO A 11 2.60 -8.83 10.25
CA PRO A 11 2.03 -8.05 11.36
C PRO A 11 1.19 -6.88 10.85
N PRO A 12 0.24 -6.38 11.67
CA PRO A 12 -0.65 -5.31 11.25
C PRO A 12 0.04 -4.06 10.71
N PHE A 13 1.19 -3.64 11.27
CA PHE A 13 1.87 -2.45 10.77
C PHE A 13 2.35 -2.63 9.33
N GLU A 14 2.78 -3.83 8.94
CA GLU A 14 3.17 -4.12 7.56
C GLU A 14 1.98 -4.15 6.63
N GLN A 15 0.85 -4.66 7.08
CA GLN A 15 -0.38 -4.64 6.28
C GLN A 15 -0.81 -3.21 5.99
N ILE A 16 -0.75 -2.33 6.98
CA ILE A 16 -1.06 -0.90 6.79
C ILE A 16 -0.08 -0.28 5.79
N ARG A 17 1.20 -0.50 6.00
CA ARG A 17 2.25 0.06 5.15
C ARG A 17 2.10 -0.37 3.70
N GLU A 18 1.88 -1.66 3.45
CA GLU A 18 1.71 -2.17 2.09
C GLU A 18 0.46 -1.63 1.41
N GLN A 19 -0.66 -1.61 2.12
CA GLN A 19 -1.91 -1.12 1.53
C GLN A 19 -1.82 0.36 1.18
N LEU A 20 -1.25 1.17 2.05
CA LEU A 20 -1.07 2.59 1.77
C LEU A 20 -0.06 2.82 0.65
N THR A 21 1.04 2.07 0.63
CA THR A 21 2.01 2.14 -0.47
C THR A 21 1.32 1.85 -1.80
N ASP A 22 0.53 0.79 -1.88
CA ASP A 22 -0.18 0.41 -3.10
C ASP A 22 -1.17 1.49 -3.53
N GLN A 23 -1.92 2.06 -2.60
CA GLN A 23 -2.90 3.11 -2.89
C GLN A 23 -2.23 4.40 -3.36
N ILE A 24 -1.10 4.76 -2.77
CA ILE A 24 -0.34 5.96 -3.16
C ILE A 24 0.31 5.74 -4.52
N ARG A 25 0.99 4.62 -4.71
CA ARG A 25 1.71 4.32 -5.94
C ARG A 25 0.78 4.11 -7.14
N SER A 26 -0.41 3.59 -6.90
CA SER A 26 -1.41 3.40 -7.96
C SER A 26 -2.20 4.67 -8.29
N GLY A 27 -2.05 5.72 -7.48
CA GLY A 27 -2.79 6.96 -7.64
C GLY A 27 -4.18 6.95 -7.01
N SER A 28 -4.58 5.87 -6.33
CA SER A 28 -5.86 5.82 -5.63
C SER A 28 -5.92 6.84 -4.50
N LEU A 29 -4.78 7.10 -3.85
CA LEU A 29 -4.61 8.21 -2.92
C LEU A 29 -3.75 9.27 -3.61
N ALA A 30 -4.36 10.36 -3.99
CA ALA A 30 -3.68 11.45 -4.70
C ALA A 30 -2.71 12.20 -3.77
N ALA A 31 -1.69 12.79 -4.36
CA ALA A 31 -0.77 13.68 -3.65
C ALA A 31 -1.56 14.79 -2.96
N GLY A 32 -1.18 15.12 -1.74
CA GLY A 32 -1.86 16.11 -0.92
C GLY A 32 -3.05 15.59 -0.13
N THR A 33 -3.48 14.35 -0.37
CA THR A 33 -4.57 13.74 0.39
C THR A 33 -4.18 13.66 1.86
N ARG A 34 -5.05 14.16 2.73
CA ARG A 34 -4.84 14.08 4.17
C ARG A 34 -5.27 12.70 4.67
N LEU A 35 -4.39 12.07 5.43
CA LEU A 35 -4.69 10.79 6.06
C LEU A 35 -5.26 11.00 7.46
N PRO A 36 -6.00 10.01 7.99
CA PRO A 36 -6.44 10.03 9.38
C PRO A 36 -5.23 10.17 10.31
N SER A 37 -5.43 10.77 11.47
CA SER A 37 -4.40 10.79 12.49
C SER A 37 -4.11 9.36 12.96
N VAL A 38 -2.95 9.17 13.59
CA VAL A 38 -2.58 7.87 14.19
C VAL A 38 -3.69 7.39 15.11
N ARG A 39 -4.22 8.26 15.95
CA ARG A 39 -5.29 7.90 16.89
C ARG A 39 -6.58 7.49 16.20
N GLN A 40 -6.97 8.23 15.17
CA GLN A 40 -8.19 7.91 14.43
C GLN A 40 -8.08 6.57 13.74
N LEU A 41 -6.98 6.34 13.04
CA LEU A 41 -6.80 5.08 12.31
C LEU A 41 -6.67 3.90 13.27
N ALA A 42 -5.93 4.07 14.36
CA ALA A 42 -5.80 3.02 15.38
C ALA A 42 -7.16 2.66 15.97
N GLY A 43 -7.99 3.67 16.26
CA GLY A 43 -9.36 3.45 16.75
C GLY A 43 -10.22 2.72 15.74
N ASP A 44 -10.17 3.12 14.49
CA ASP A 44 -10.97 2.51 13.42
C ASP A 44 -10.57 1.05 13.17
N LEU A 45 -9.29 0.75 13.26
CA LEU A 45 -8.76 -0.59 13.02
C LEU A 45 -8.68 -1.44 14.29
N ARG A 46 -8.98 -0.86 15.44
CA ARG A 46 -8.85 -1.52 16.75
C ARG A 46 -7.45 -2.03 17.02
N LEU A 47 -6.46 -1.19 16.72
CA LEU A 47 -5.05 -1.47 16.92
C LEU A 47 -4.46 -0.50 17.93
N ALA A 48 -3.30 -0.87 18.46
CA ALA A 48 -2.54 0.05 19.31
C ALA A 48 -2.04 1.23 18.46
N ALA A 49 -2.01 2.42 19.06
CA ALA A 49 -1.53 3.63 18.39
C ALA A 49 -0.09 3.45 17.89
N GLY A 50 0.76 2.77 18.66
CA GLY A 50 2.15 2.51 18.26
C GLY A 50 2.29 1.69 16.97
N THR A 51 1.34 0.79 16.71
CA THR A 51 1.33 0.00 15.48
C THR A 51 1.10 0.89 14.26
N VAL A 52 0.11 1.78 14.35
CA VAL A 52 -0.18 2.73 13.27
C VAL A 52 0.96 3.74 13.12
N ALA A 53 1.48 4.24 14.24
CA ALA A 53 2.61 5.19 14.23
C ALA A 53 3.83 4.59 13.52
N ARG A 54 4.12 3.32 13.76
CA ARG A 54 5.22 2.63 13.10
C ARG A 54 5.02 2.58 11.59
N ALA A 55 3.82 2.22 11.14
CA ALA A 55 3.53 2.18 9.71
C ALA A 55 3.70 3.55 9.07
N TYR A 56 3.17 4.60 9.70
CA TYR A 56 3.31 5.97 9.20
C TYR A 56 4.77 6.42 9.16
N SER A 57 5.54 6.10 10.20
CA SER A 57 6.97 6.46 10.24
C SER A 57 7.76 5.81 9.10
N GLU A 58 7.48 4.53 8.82
CA GLU A 58 8.14 3.84 7.72
C GLU A 58 7.75 4.43 6.36
N LEU A 59 6.49 4.80 6.18
CA LEU A 59 6.04 5.47 4.96
C LEU A 59 6.66 6.85 4.79
N GLU A 60 6.86 7.59 5.88
CA GLU A 60 7.59 8.86 5.84
C GLU A 60 9.05 8.64 5.44
N ALA A 61 9.70 7.63 6.01
CA ALA A 61 11.07 7.29 5.67
C ALA A 61 11.21 6.91 4.19
N ASP A 62 10.19 6.25 3.64
CA ASP A 62 10.14 5.87 2.22
C ASP A 62 9.78 7.04 1.29
N GLY A 63 9.48 8.20 1.84
CA GLY A 63 9.15 9.39 1.04
C GLY A 63 7.72 9.42 0.52
N LEU A 64 6.83 8.60 1.06
CA LEU A 64 5.43 8.53 0.60
C LEU A 64 4.50 9.43 1.40
N LEU A 65 4.84 9.75 2.64
CA LEU A 65 4.06 10.62 3.51
C LEU A 65 4.92 11.74 4.06
N GLU A 66 4.26 12.83 4.43
CA GLU A 66 4.88 13.90 5.21
C GLU A 66 3.92 14.32 6.33
N SER A 67 4.47 14.64 7.48
CA SER A 67 3.71 15.10 8.64
C SER A 67 4.16 16.50 9.03
N ASN A 68 3.19 17.32 9.39
CA ASN A 68 3.42 18.65 9.93
C ASN A 68 2.32 19.00 10.93
N ARG A 69 2.24 20.25 11.36
CA ARG A 69 1.23 20.68 12.33
C ARG A 69 -0.20 20.49 11.86
N SER A 70 -0.42 20.50 10.54
CA SER A 70 -1.76 20.34 9.97
C SER A 70 -2.14 18.89 9.72
N GLY A 71 -1.26 17.94 10.03
CA GLY A 71 -1.52 16.51 9.91
C GLY A 71 -0.58 15.79 8.97
N THR A 72 -0.95 14.58 8.60
CA THR A 72 -0.19 13.70 7.70
C THR A 72 -0.83 13.71 6.33
N ARG A 73 -0.02 13.90 5.29
CA ARG A 73 -0.49 13.97 3.90
C ARG A 73 0.36 13.09 3.01
N VAL A 74 -0.26 12.65 1.92
CA VAL A 74 0.41 11.93 0.85
C VAL A 74 1.35 12.89 0.11
N ARG A 75 2.61 12.47 -0.05
CA ARG A 75 3.57 13.24 -0.83
C ARG A 75 3.36 13.01 -2.32
N GLU A 76 3.86 13.94 -3.13
CA GLU A 76 3.92 13.75 -4.56
C GLU A 76 4.99 12.70 -4.87
N VAL A 77 4.58 11.59 -5.50
CA VAL A 77 5.48 10.51 -5.91
C VAL A 77 5.18 10.17 -7.36
N GLU A 78 6.17 9.60 -8.05
CA GLU A 78 5.95 9.14 -9.42
C GLU A 78 5.02 7.92 -9.40
N PRO A 79 3.83 8.02 -10.00
CA PRO A 79 2.88 6.92 -9.97
C PRO A 79 3.29 5.80 -10.92
N ILE A 80 2.81 4.60 -10.62
CA ILE A 80 2.91 3.50 -11.55
C ILE A 80 2.03 3.85 -12.76
N PRO A 81 2.54 3.73 -14.00
CA PRO A 81 1.76 4.10 -15.17
C PRO A 81 0.45 3.32 -15.30
N ALA A 82 -0.58 4.00 -15.83
CA ALA A 82 -1.89 3.37 -16.02
C ALA A 82 -1.80 2.14 -16.94
N GLU A 83 -0.90 2.17 -17.91
CA GLU A 83 -0.66 1.04 -18.82
C GLU A 83 -0.21 -0.21 -18.08
N ALA A 84 0.56 -0.06 -17.00
CA ALA A 84 0.98 -1.20 -16.19
C ALA A 84 -0.21 -1.85 -15.47
N ARG A 85 -1.15 -1.04 -15.00
CA ARG A 85 -2.37 -1.54 -14.36
C ARG A 85 -3.27 -2.25 -15.36
N GLU A 86 -3.40 -1.71 -16.56
CA GLU A 86 -4.18 -2.32 -17.64
C GLU A 86 -3.57 -3.66 -18.06
N ALA A 87 -2.24 -3.71 -18.19
CA ALA A 87 -1.53 -4.94 -18.51
C ALA A 87 -1.71 -5.99 -17.41
N ALA A 88 -1.68 -5.58 -16.15
CA ALA A 88 -1.90 -6.48 -15.03
C ALA A 88 -3.31 -7.07 -15.04
N ARG A 89 -4.32 -6.24 -15.31
CA ARG A 89 -5.71 -6.74 -15.45
C ARG A 89 -5.84 -7.73 -16.58
N ALA A 90 -5.29 -7.42 -17.72
CA ALA A 90 -5.31 -8.32 -18.88
C ALA A 90 -4.61 -9.65 -18.55
N TYR A 91 -3.50 -9.60 -17.84
CA TYR A 91 -2.79 -10.79 -17.40
C TYR A 91 -3.66 -11.65 -16.48
N ILE A 92 -4.25 -11.02 -15.46
CA ILE A 92 -5.09 -11.74 -14.49
C ILE A 92 -6.32 -12.36 -15.16
N ASP A 93 -7.01 -11.59 -16.00
CA ASP A 93 -8.26 -12.00 -16.63
C ASP A 93 -8.05 -12.94 -17.81
N GLY A 94 -6.93 -12.79 -18.52
CA GLY A 94 -6.70 -13.48 -19.79
C GLY A 94 -6.06 -14.87 -19.65
N VAL A 95 -5.26 -15.09 -18.62
CA VAL A 95 -4.47 -16.33 -18.50
C VAL A 95 -4.97 -17.28 -17.41
N GLY A 96 -5.98 -16.87 -16.65
CA GLY A 96 -6.57 -17.74 -15.64
C GLY A 96 -5.63 -18.08 -14.49
N VAL A 97 -4.85 -17.13 -14.03
CA VAL A 97 -3.98 -17.33 -12.88
C VAL A 97 -4.84 -17.57 -11.64
N GLY A 98 -4.57 -18.66 -10.92
CA GLY A 98 -5.43 -19.10 -9.84
C GLY A 98 -5.29 -18.33 -8.54
N SER A 99 -4.18 -17.62 -8.33
CA SER A 99 -3.92 -16.89 -7.08
C SER A 99 -2.95 -15.74 -7.31
N LEU A 100 -2.98 -14.79 -6.39
CA LEU A 100 -2.01 -13.69 -6.38
C LEU A 100 -0.59 -14.20 -6.23
N ASP A 101 -0.38 -15.20 -5.38
CA ASP A 101 0.96 -15.78 -5.18
C ASP A 101 1.53 -16.36 -6.48
N ASP A 102 0.72 -17.07 -7.25
CA ASP A 102 1.14 -17.61 -8.54
C ASP A 102 1.41 -16.50 -9.54
N ALA A 103 0.59 -15.46 -9.57
CA ALA A 103 0.81 -14.31 -10.45
C ALA A 103 2.15 -13.62 -10.13
N ILE A 104 2.44 -13.44 -8.84
CA ILE A 104 3.69 -12.84 -8.42
C ILE A 104 4.89 -13.72 -8.78
N ARG A 105 4.77 -15.03 -8.66
CA ARG A 105 5.85 -15.94 -9.03
C ARG A 105 6.21 -15.81 -10.50
N VAL A 106 5.21 -15.78 -11.36
CA VAL A 106 5.43 -15.60 -12.81
C VAL A 106 6.14 -14.27 -13.07
N LEU A 107 5.68 -13.20 -12.45
CA LEU A 107 6.29 -11.88 -12.64
C LEU A 107 7.73 -11.83 -12.14
N ARG A 108 8.04 -12.51 -11.04
CA ARG A 108 9.41 -12.58 -10.52
C ARG A 108 10.34 -13.32 -11.48
N VAL A 109 9.88 -14.43 -12.03
CA VAL A 109 10.66 -15.21 -13.00
C VAL A 109 10.95 -14.37 -14.23
N GLU A 110 9.94 -13.73 -14.79
CA GLU A 110 10.10 -12.87 -15.98
C GLU A 110 10.99 -11.67 -15.68
N TRP A 111 10.85 -11.08 -14.51
CA TRP A 111 11.71 -9.97 -14.08
C TRP A 111 13.17 -10.39 -14.01
N GLY A 112 13.44 -11.59 -13.45
CA GLY A 112 14.78 -12.13 -13.33
C GLY A 112 15.43 -12.51 -14.65
N ASN A 113 14.64 -12.69 -15.71
CA ASN A 113 15.13 -13.04 -17.04
C ASN A 113 15.55 -11.82 -17.87
N ARG A 114 15.46 -10.63 -17.33
CA ARG A 114 15.85 -9.39 -18.02
C ARG A 114 17.33 -9.10 -17.95
#